data_1f0db7ed4c7b26c428a665a36c76e6a8
#
_entry.id   1f0db7ed4c7b26c428a665a36c76e6a8
#
_cell.length_a   1.000
_cell.length_b   1.000
_cell.length_c   1.000
_cell.angle_alpha   90.00
_cell.angle_beta   90.00
_cell.angle_gamma   90.00
#
_symmetry.space_group_name_H-M   'P 1'
#
loop_
_entity.id
_entity.type
_entity.pdbx_description
1 polymer ?
#
loop_
_entity_poly.entity_id
_entity_poly.type
_entity_poly.pdbx_seq_one_letter_code
_entity_poly.pdbx_strand_id
1 'polypeptide(L)'
;MTSLIAIDWGTTSFRAYRLSEQGTIIDKRQSANGILAVEGGQFADMLVTQVGDWMDAEPDAPVVMSGMIGSRQGWQEIGYVTGQPGLAEIASGMGQITLDSGRVVWIAPGYSCLNA
;
A
#
# COMPACT_ATOMS: atom_id res chain seq x y z
N MET A 1 -3.14 19.36 4.38
CA MET A 1 -2.02 18.87 3.57
C MET A 1 -1.84 17.38 3.76
N THR A 2 -1.69 16.67 2.67
CA THR A 2 -1.54 15.22 2.72
C THR A 2 -0.12 14.83 3.13
N SER A 3 0.02 14.02 4.17
CA SER A 3 1.32 13.52 4.63
C SER A 3 1.55 12.06 4.27
N LEU A 4 0.49 11.32 3.95
CA LEU A 4 0.57 9.89 3.65
C LEU A 4 -0.60 9.47 2.77
N ILE A 5 -0.34 8.66 1.78
CA ILE A 5 -1.37 7.93 1.04
C ILE A 5 -1.27 6.47 1.49
N ALA A 6 -2.27 6.02 2.24
CA ALA A 6 -2.32 4.67 2.78
C ALA A 6 -3.31 3.83 1.99
N ILE A 7 -2.89 2.63 1.59
CA ILE A 7 -3.69 1.76 0.75
C ILE A 7 -3.83 0.40 1.42
N ASP A 8 -5.08 -0.04 1.57
CA ASP A 8 -5.41 -1.40 1.98
C ASP A 8 -5.92 -2.13 0.74
N TRP A 9 -5.07 -2.97 0.17
CA TRP A 9 -5.35 -3.68 -1.08
C TRP A 9 -5.52 -5.16 -0.77
N GLY A 10 -6.77 -5.55 -0.63
CA GLY A 10 -7.13 -6.92 -0.29
C GLY A 10 -7.42 -7.77 -1.50
N THR A 11 -7.97 -8.95 -1.25
CA THR A 11 -8.30 -9.92 -2.30
C THR A 11 -9.36 -9.39 -3.25
N THR A 12 -10.42 -8.80 -2.70
CA THR A 12 -11.60 -8.38 -3.48
C THR A 12 -11.84 -6.88 -3.42
N SER A 13 -11.14 -6.14 -2.57
CA SER A 13 -11.39 -4.72 -2.38
C SER A 13 -10.10 -3.91 -2.38
N PHE A 14 -10.23 -2.67 -2.79
CA PHE A 14 -9.17 -1.68 -2.78
C PHE A 14 -9.70 -0.48 -1.98
N ARG A 15 -8.96 -0.08 -0.96
CA ARG A 15 -9.29 1.09 -0.14
C ARG A 15 -8.08 1.98 -0.07
N ALA A 16 -8.30 3.29 -0.20
CA ALA A 16 -7.22 4.26 -0.17
C ALA A 16 -7.62 5.46 0.68
N TYR A 17 -6.66 6.00 1.40
CA TYR A 17 -6.87 7.11 2.32
C TYR A 17 -5.77 8.14 2.13
N ARG A 18 -6.15 9.43 2.09
CA ARG A 18 -5.20 10.52 2.25
C ARG A 18 -5.24 10.97 3.70
N LEU A 19 -4.10 10.97 4.33
CA LEU A 19 -3.99 11.28 5.76
C LEU A 19 -3.14 12.54 5.97
N SER A 20 -3.54 13.34 6.98
CA SER A 20 -2.76 14.48 7.43
C SER A 20 -1.64 14.04 8.37
N GLU A 21 -0.78 14.97 8.79
CA GLU A 21 0.28 14.69 9.77
C GLU A 21 -0.27 14.17 11.08
N GLN A 22 -1.50 14.57 11.44
CA GLN A 22 -2.14 14.13 12.67
C GLN A 22 -2.85 12.78 12.51
N GLY A 23 -2.80 12.18 11.32
CA GLY A 23 -3.49 10.92 11.05
C GLY A 23 -4.98 11.10 10.73
N THR A 24 -5.42 12.34 10.51
CA THR A 24 -6.81 12.60 10.12
C THR A 24 -7.03 12.21 8.67
N ILE A 25 -8.13 11.52 8.40
CA ILE A 25 -8.51 11.16 7.03
C ILE A 25 -9.01 12.41 6.32
N ILE A 26 -8.26 12.85 5.30
CA ILE A 26 -8.63 14.01 4.46
C ILE A 26 -9.60 13.57 3.38
N ASP A 27 -9.35 12.40 2.79
CA ASP A 27 -10.17 11.85 1.72
C ASP A 27 -10.01 10.34 1.69
N LYS A 28 -10.98 9.64 1.12
CA LYS A 28 -10.91 8.19 0.99
C LYS A 28 -11.55 7.73 -0.31
N ARG A 29 -11.10 6.58 -0.80
CA ARG A 29 -11.66 5.90 -1.96
C ARG A 29 -11.80 4.42 -1.67
N GLN A 30 -12.78 3.81 -2.27
CA GLN A 30 -13.03 2.38 -2.13
C GLN A 30 -13.57 1.84 -3.45
N SER A 31 -13.09 0.67 -3.84
CA SER A 31 -13.57 0.00 -5.03
C SER A 31 -13.52 -1.52 -4.85
N ALA A 32 -14.15 -2.25 -5.75
CA ALA A 32 -14.12 -3.70 -5.79
C ALA A 32 -12.90 -4.23 -6.57
N ASN A 33 -11.88 -3.39 -6.79
CA ASN A 33 -10.69 -3.74 -7.56
C ASN A 33 -9.57 -4.27 -6.67
N GLY A 34 -9.85 -5.34 -5.92
CA GLY A 34 -8.82 -6.07 -5.19
C GLY A 34 -7.85 -6.78 -6.12
N ILE A 35 -6.92 -7.55 -5.56
CA ILE A 35 -5.87 -8.19 -6.37
C ILE A 35 -6.43 -9.15 -7.42
N LEU A 36 -7.60 -9.74 -7.18
CA LEU A 36 -8.23 -10.65 -8.15
C LEU A 36 -8.73 -9.92 -9.40
N ALA A 37 -8.94 -8.62 -9.33
CA ALA A 37 -9.38 -7.82 -10.48
C ALA A 37 -8.20 -7.36 -11.35
N VAL A 38 -6.97 -7.56 -10.90
CA VAL A 38 -5.77 -7.18 -11.65
C VAL A 38 -5.42 -8.30 -12.63
N GLU A 39 -5.37 -7.96 -13.92
CA GLU A 39 -5.06 -8.92 -14.96
C GLU A 39 -3.59 -8.83 -15.36
N GLY A 40 -2.98 -9.99 -15.62
CA GLY A 40 -1.62 -10.03 -16.19
C GLY A 40 -0.54 -9.38 -15.36
N GLY A 41 -0.74 -9.25 -14.05
CA GLY A 41 0.25 -8.60 -13.19
C GLY A 41 0.32 -7.09 -13.32
N GLN A 42 -0.71 -6.45 -13.88
CA GLN A 42 -0.73 -5.01 -14.14
C GLN A 42 -1.13 -4.20 -12.89
N PHE A 43 -0.45 -4.46 -11.78
CA PHE A 43 -0.75 -3.77 -10.51
C PHE A 43 -0.42 -2.27 -10.57
N ALA A 44 0.65 -1.90 -11.24
CA ALA A 44 1.02 -0.49 -11.37
C ALA A 44 -0.07 0.29 -12.09
N ASP A 45 -0.62 -0.26 -13.17
CA ASP A 45 -1.69 0.39 -13.94
C ASP A 45 -2.95 0.53 -13.09
N MET A 46 -3.30 -0.50 -12.32
CA MET A 46 -4.46 -0.43 -11.43
C MET A 46 -4.26 0.63 -10.35
N LEU A 47 -3.08 0.70 -9.75
CA LEU A 47 -2.76 1.70 -8.74
C LEU A 47 -2.94 3.11 -9.29
N VAL A 48 -2.38 3.38 -10.46
CA VAL A 48 -2.48 4.69 -11.10
C VAL A 48 -3.93 5.01 -11.46
N THR A 49 -4.69 4.03 -11.92
CA THR A 49 -6.11 4.22 -12.20
C THR A 49 -6.88 4.63 -10.95
N GLN A 50 -6.57 4.05 -9.81
CA GLN A 50 -7.30 4.30 -8.56
C GLN A 50 -6.87 5.60 -7.87
N VAL A 51 -5.57 5.87 -7.78
CA VAL A 51 -5.06 6.99 -6.98
C VAL A 51 -3.99 7.82 -7.68
N GLY A 52 -3.80 7.67 -8.98
CA GLY A 52 -2.76 8.40 -9.70
C GLY A 52 -2.90 9.91 -9.58
N ASP A 53 -4.13 10.42 -9.57
CA ASP A 53 -4.37 11.86 -9.40
C ASP A 53 -3.92 12.35 -8.02
N TRP A 54 -4.13 11.55 -6.96
CA TRP A 54 -3.62 11.89 -5.63
C TRP A 54 -2.09 11.89 -5.61
N MET A 55 -1.49 10.91 -6.25
CA MET A 55 -0.03 10.80 -6.31
C MET A 55 0.59 11.98 -7.03
N ASP A 56 -0.03 12.43 -8.13
CA ASP A 56 0.43 13.58 -8.90
C ASP A 56 0.27 14.89 -8.12
N ALA A 57 -0.83 15.02 -7.39
CA ALA A 57 -1.11 16.21 -6.58
C ALA A 57 -0.20 16.28 -5.34
N GLU A 58 0.28 15.13 -4.86
CA GLU A 58 1.06 15.02 -3.62
C GLU A 58 2.36 14.28 -3.88
N PRO A 59 3.30 14.87 -4.63
CA PRO A 59 4.51 14.15 -5.07
C PRO A 59 5.44 13.78 -3.92
N ASP A 60 5.33 14.46 -2.77
CA ASP A 60 6.19 14.20 -1.61
C ASP A 60 5.55 13.28 -0.58
N ALA A 61 4.27 12.96 -0.72
CA ALA A 61 3.60 12.07 0.22
C ALA A 61 3.98 10.62 -0.05
N PRO A 62 4.48 9.87 0.94
CA PRO A 62 4.74 8.45 0.74
C PRO A 62 3.45 7.70 0.42
N VAL A 63 3.57 6.67 -0.41
CA VAL A 63 2.48 5.75 -0.73
C VAL A 63 2.82 4.41 -0.11
N VAL A 64 2.02 3.97 0.87
CA VAL A 64 2.26 2.72 1.59
C VAL A 64 1.05 1.82 1.41
N MET A 65 1.29 0.63 0.90
CA MET A 65 0.26 -0.37 0.66
C MET A 65 0.37 -1.51 1.66
N SER A 66 -0.75 -2.07 2.05
CA SER A 66 -0.81 -3.22 2.95
C SER A 66 -1.88 -4.20 2.48
N GLY A 67 -1.93 -5.38 3.09
CA GLY A 67 -2.91 -6.41 2.78
C GLY A 67 -2.36 -7.44 1.81
N MET A 68 -3.26 -8.07 1.05
CA MET A 68 -2.90 -9.15 0.13
C MET A 68 -1.97 -8.71 -1.01
N ILE A 69 -1.82 -7.41 -1.23
CA ILE A 69 -0.87 -6.88 -2.21
C ILE A 69 0.57 -7.35 -1.92
N GLY A 70 0.91 -7.59 -0.67
CA GLY A 70 2.21 -8.09 -0.24
C GLY A 70 2.28 -9.60 -0.09
N SER A 71 1.27 -10.33 -0.53
CA SER A 71 1.25 -11.79 -0.49
C SER A 71 1.84 -12.36 -1.78
N ARG A 72 1.99 -13.70 -1.80
CA ARG A 72 2.45 -14.42 -2.98
C ARG A 72 1.57 -14.13 -4.21
N GLN A 73 0.29 -13.87 -3.99
CA GLN A 73 -0.67 -13.60 -5.05
C GLN A 73 -0.76 -12.13 -5.41
N GLY A 74 -0.08 -11.26 -4.66
CA GLY A 74 -0.08 -9.83 -4.88
C GLY A 74 1.02 -9.36 -5.82
N TRP A 75 1.35 -8.08 -5.69
CA TRP A 75 2.32 -7.42 -6.56
C TRP A 75 3.75 -7.90 -6.29
N GLN A 76 4.11 -7.96 -5.02
CA GLN A 76 5.43 -8.42 -4.59
C GLN A 76 5.26 -9.11 -3.24
N GLU A 77 5.76 -10.33 -3.12
CA GLU A 77 5.68 -11.05 -1.85
C GLU A 77 6.61 -10.41 -0.83
N ILE A 78 6.02 -9.97 0.27
CA ILE A 78 6.74 -9.39 1.40
C ILE A 78 6.57 -10.35 2.58
N GLY A 79 7.67 -10.71 3.24
CA GLY A 79 7.62 -11.60 4.39
C GLY A 79 6.87 -10.99 5.56
N TYR A 80 6.55 -11.83 6.54
CA TYR A 80 5.92 -11.38 7.77
C TYR A 80 6.98 -10.99 8.78
N VAL A 81 6.65 -9.97 9.57
CA VAL A 81 7.39 -9.64 10.78
C VAL A 81 6.69 -10.33 11.94
N THR A 82 7.41 -11.19 12.68
CA THR A 82 6.81 -12.01 13.74
C THR A 82 7.06 -11.41 15.12
N GLY A 83 6.19 -11.77 16.06
CA GLY A 83 6.27 -11.29 17.43
C GLY A 83 5.66 -9.92 17.60
N GLN A 84 6.34 -9.05 18.34
CA GLN A 84 5.92 -7.66 18.56
C GLN A 84 7.02 -6.72 18.08
N PRO A 85 7.14 -6.52 16.76
CA PRO A 85 8.23 -5.72 16.21
C PRO A 85 8.05 -4.24 16.55
N GLY A 86 9.17 -3.54 16.70
CA GLY A 86 9.16 -2.10 16.75
C GLY A 86 9.08 -1.49 15.36
N LEU A 87 9.04 -0.15 15.30
CA LEU A 87 8.93 0.56 14.02
C LEU A 87 10.12 0.28 13.10
N ALA A 88 11.32 0.13 13.66
CA ALA A 88 12.51 -0.12 12.85
C ALA A 88 12.44 -1.47 12.12
N GLU A 89 11.93 -2.50 12.78
CA GLU A 89 11.78 -3.81 12.19
C GLU A 89 10.71 -3.82 11.10
N ILE A 90 9.61 -3.12 11.32
CA ILE A 90 8.55 -2.98 10.32
C ILE A 90 9.08 -2.22 9.11
N ALA A 91 9.77 -1.11 9.33
CA ALA A 91 10.31 -0.29 8.25
C ALA A 91 11.34 -1.06 7.42
N SER A 92 12.22 -1.84 8.08
CA SER A 92 13.24 -2.62 7.38
C SER A 92 12.66 -3.78 6.58
N GLY A 93 11.44 -4.21 6.92
CA GLY A 93 10.74 -5.26 6.18
C GLY A 93 9.90 -4.78 5.02
N MET A 94 9.81 -3.46 4.78
CA MET A 94 8.99 -2.92 3.70
C MET A 94 9.58 -3.22 2.33
N GLY A 95 8.72 -3.61 1.40
CA GLY A 95 9.09 -3.73 0.00
C GLY A 95 9.01 -2.37 -0.69
N GLN A 96 9.91 -2.13 -1.63
CA GLN A 96 9.97 -0.89 -2.39
C GLN A 96 9.80 -1.19 -3.86
N ILE A 97 8.90 -0.47 -4.51
CA ILE A 97 8.66 -0.60 -5.95
C ILE A 97 8.80 0.79 -6.57
N THR A 98 9.56 0.87 -7.64
CA THR A 98 9.71 2.10 -8.41
C THR A 98 8.86 1.98 -9.68
N LEU A 99 7.90 2.89 -9.83
CA LEU A 99 7.05 2.93 -11.02
C LEU A 99 7.81 3.51 -12.21
N ASP A 100 7.29 3.31 -13.42
CA ASP A 100 7.89 3.84 -14.63
C ASP A 100 8.07 5.36 -14.60
N SER A 101 7.19 6.05 -13.88
CA SER A 101 7.28 7.50 -13.69
C SER A 101 8.43 7.92 -12.78
N GLY A 102 9.08 6.97 -12.10
CA GLY A 102 10.08 7.24 -11.08
C GLY A 102 9.52 7.33 -9.66
N ARG A 103 8.19 7.32 -9.52
CA ARG A 103 7.55 7.36 -8.20
C ARG A 103 7.81 6.06 -7.45
N VAL A 104 8.22 6.20 -6.20
CA VAL A 104 8.43 5.04 -5.32
C VAL A 104 7.17 4.80 -4.52
N VAL A 105 6.75 3.55 -4.45
CA VAL A 105 5.65 3.11 -3.59
C VAL A 105 6.16 1.97 -2.70
N TRP A 106 5.53 1.80 -1.55
CA TRP A 106 5.99 0.87 -0.52
C TRP A 106 4.91 -0.15 -0.21
N ILE A 107 5.33 -1.38 0.12
CA ILE A 107 4.43 -2.42 0.61
C ILE A 107 4.87 -2.77 2.02
N ALA A 108 3.96 -2.58 2.99
CA ALA A 108 4.22 -2.91 4.37
C ALA A 108 4.24 -4.43 4.57
N PRO A 109 5.12 -4.95 5.44
CA PRO A 109 5.14 -6.38 5.73
C PRO A 109 3.87 -6.79 6.46
N GLY A 110 3.48 -8.06 6.30
CA GLY A 110 2.46 -8.63 7.14
C GLY A 110 2.95 -8.69 8.58
N TYR A 111 2.01 -8.67 9.51
CA TYR A 111 2.32 -8.80 10.93
C TYR A 111 1.73 -10.10 11.45
N SER A 112 2.57 -10.92 12.11
CA SER A 112 2.13 -12.17 12.71
C SER A 112 2.54 -12.20 14.17
N CYS A 113 1.58 -12.48 15.03
CA CYS A 113 1.82 -12.65 16.47
C CYS A 113 1.32 -14.02 16.89
N LEU A 114 2.10 -14.70 17.75
CA LEU A 114 1.74 -16.06 18.17
C LEU A 114 0.42 -16.12 18.92
N ASN A 115 -0.01 -15.03 19.50
CA ASN A 115 -1.26 -14.96 20.27
C ASN A 115 -2.40 -14.31 19.48
N ALA A 116 -2.20 -14.04 18.23
CA ALA A 116 -3.22 -13.42 17.39
C ALA A 116 -4.15 -14.46 16.78
#